data_0dc2dbdaffba516a66283a9194966376
#
_entry.id   0dc2dbdaffba516a66283a9194966376
#
_cell.length_a   1.000
_cell.length_b   1.000
_cell.length_c   1.000
_cell.angle_alpha   90.00
_cell.angle_beta   90.00
_cell.angle_gamma   90.00
#
_symmetry.space_group_name_H-M   'P 1'
#
loop_
_entity.id
_entity.type
_entity.pdbx_description
1 polymer ?
#
loop_
_entity_poly.entity_id
_entity_poly.type
_entity_poly.pdbx_seq_one_letter_code
_entity_poly.pdbx_strand_id
1 'polypeptide(L)'
;MREDKNYYIVDKTVLPEIFLKVMEVKNLLESKKEKTVQDAVNKVGISRSAFYKYRDAVHPLYENSRGKTVTVSMNLDHTPGLLSSVLNSVAGEGANILTINQTIPINGIANVTLCIETNEMQGEFSRLINRIEGLQGVQSLRIIARE
;
A
#
# COMPACT_ATOMS: atom_id res chain seq x y z
N MET A 1 -13.97 -7.06 -30.45
CA MET A 1 -14.68 -5.99 -29.73
C MET A 1 -14.18 -5.94 -28.30
N ARG A 2 -13.58 -4.83 -27.89
CA ARG A 2 -13.30 -4.60 -26.47
C ARG A 2 -14.63 -4.26 -25.82
N GLU A 3 -15.07 -5.09 -24.86
CA GLU A 3 -16.13 -4.67 -23.95
C GLU A 3 -15.63 -3.45 -23.16
N ASP A 4 -16.29 -2.33 -23.30
CA ASP A 4 -16.05 -1.17 -22.46
C ASP A 4 -16.46 -1.55 -21.03
N LYS A 5 -15.47 -1.92 -20.22
CA LYS A 5 -15.72 -2.18 -18.81
C LYS A 5 -15.84 -0.84 -18.09
N ASN A 6 -17.07 -0.44 -17.84
CA ASN A 6 -17.35 0.74 -17.03
C ASN A 6 -17.44 0.32 -15.55
N TYR A 7 -16.79 1.07 -14.69
CA TYR A 7 -16.83 0.85 -13.25
C TYR A 7 -17.55 2.01 -12.56
N TYR A 8 -18.26 1.69 -11.51
CA TYR A 8 -18.93 2.66 -10.66
C TYR A 8 -18.38 2.54 -9.24
N ILE A 9 -18.20 3.68 -8.59
CA ILE A 9 -17.87 3.69 -7.16
C ILE A 9 -19.18 3.76 -6.39
N VAL A 10 -19.39 2.80 -5.50
CA VAL A 10 -20.62 2.65 -4.74
C VAL A 10 -20.28 2.56 -3.26
N ASP A 11 -21.00 3.34 -2.43
CA ASP A 11 -20.87 3.28 -0.99
C ASP A 11 -21.29 1.90 -0.46
N LYS A 12 -20.49 1.35 0.44
CA LYS A 12 -20.72 0.03 1.04
C LYS A 12 -22.13 -0.08 1.65
N THR A 13 -22.66 1.00 2.21
CA THR A 13 -23.95 0.99 2.92
C THR A 13 -25.15 0.74 2.03
N VAL A 14 -25.03 1.00 0.72
CA VAL A 14 -26.10 0.80 -0.26
C VAL A 14 -25.91 -0.45 -1.11
N LEU A 15 -24.82 -1.18 -0.91
CA LEU A 15 -24.58 -2.42 -1.65
C LEU A 15 -25.53 -3.53 -1.19
N PRO A 16 -26.07 -4.34 -2.12
CA PRO A 16 -26.72 -5.59 -1.78
C PRO A 16 -25.82 -6.51 -0.95
N GLU A 17 -26.40 -7.19 0.01
CA GLU A 17 -25.69 -8.07 0.95
C GLU A 17 -24.81 -9.12 0.24
N ILE A 18 -25.26 -9.64 -0.90
CA ILE A 18 -24.51 -10.66 -1.65
C ILE A 18 -23.13 -10.17 -2.06
N PHE A 19 -22.97 -8.89 -2.42
CA PHE A 19 -21.66 -8.35 -2.81
C PHE A 19 -20.72 -8.25 -1.61
N LEU A 20 -21.24 -7.89 -0.44
CA LEU A 20 -20.45 -7.86 0.78
C LEU A 20 -20.00 -9.26 1.19
N LYS A 21 -20.85 -10.26 1.04
CA LYS A 21 -20.51 -11.66 1.30
C LYS A 21 -19.48 -12.21 0.32
N VAL A 22 -19.56 -11.84 -0.95
CA VAL A 22 -18.53 -12.19 -1.94
C VAL A 22 -17.17 -11.60 -1.54
N MET A 23 -17.13 -10.36 -1.07
CA MET A 23 -15.89 -9.74 -0.58
C MET A 23 -15.34 -10.46 0.65
N GLU A 24 -16.21 -10.89 1.54
CA GLU A 24 -15.83 -11.65 2.74
C GLU A 24 -15.20 -13.01 2.38
N VAL A 25 -15.77 -13.72 1.39
CA VAL A 25 -15.17 -14.96 0.85
C VAL A 25 -13.78 -14.69 0.28
N LYS A 26 -13.63 -13.64 -0.53
CA LYS A 26 -12.32 -13.25 -1.07
C LYS A 26 -11.29 -13.01 0.04
N ASN A 27 -11.68 -12.29 1.08
CA ASN A 27 -10.80 -12.02 2.22
C ASN A 27 -10.38 -13.31 2.95
N LEU A 28 -11.28 -14.25 3.12
CA LEU A 28 -10.96 -15.54 3.75
C LEU A 28 -9.96 -16.35 2.93
N LEU A 29 -10.08 -16.31 1.61
CA LEU A 29 -9.15 -17.00 0.70
C LEU A 29 -7.78 -16.31 0.65
N GLU A 30 -7.74 -14.99 0.54
CA GLU A 30 -6.48 -14.23 0.49
C GLU A 30 -5.69 -14.32 1.81
N SER A 31 -6.39 -14.22 2.93
CA SER A 31 -5.76 -14.32 4.26
C SER A 31 -5.38 -15.75 4.64
N LYS A 32 -5.70 -16.72 3.79
CA LYS A 32 -5.50 -18.17 4.02
C LYS A 32 -6.18 -18.70 5.29
N LYS A 33 -7.19 -18.00 5.78
CA LYS A 33 -8.04 -18.49 6.88
C LYS A 33 -8.89 -19.68 6.46
N GLU A 34 -9.28 -19.71 5.18
CA GLU A 34 -9.90 -20.85 4.56
C GLU A 34 -9.11 -21.24 3.31
N LYS A 35 -8.91 -22.54 3.10
CA LYS A 35 -8.06 -23.05 2.02
C LYS A 35 -8.82 -23.29 0.72
N THR A 36 -10.11 -23.59 0.81
CA THR A 36 -10.94 -23.90 -0.34
C THR A 36 -12.09 -22.93 -0.49
N VAL A 37 -12.56 -22.76 -1.73
CA VAL A 37 -13.74 -21.94 -2.01
C VAL A 37 -14.96 -22.52 -1.28
N GLN A 38 -15.13 -23.83 -1.26
CA GLN A 38 -16.26 -24.48 -0.59
C GLN A 38 -16.31 -24.17 0.90
N ASP A 39 -15.18 -24.22 1.59
CA ASP A 39 -15.10 -23.91 3.02
C ASP A 39 -15.39 -22.42 3.27
N ALA A 40 -14.86 -21.54 2.44
CA ALA A 40 -15.08 -20.11 2.56
C ALA A 40 -16.55 -19.71 2.31
N VAL A 41 -17.19 -20.24 1.27
CA VAL A 41 -18.61 -19.94 0.98
C VAL A 41 -19.54 -20.52 2.03
N ASN A 42 -19.23 -21.70 2.56
CA ASN A 42 -19.98 -22.30 3.65
C ASN A 42 -19.91 -21.45 4.92
N LYS A 43 -18.75 -20.94 5.24
CA LYS A 43 -18.55 -20.08 6.41
C LYS A 43 -19.32 -18.77 6.31
N VAL A 44 -19.35 -18.16 5.14
CA VAL A 44 -20.06 -16.91 4.89
C VAL A 44 -21.56 -17.11 4.67
N GLY A 45 -21.96 -18.30 4.21
CA GLY A 45 -23.36 -18.66 4.01
C GLY A 45 -23.91 -18.32 2.63
N ILE A 46 -23.08 -18.39 1.59
CA ILE A 46 -23.49 -18.24 0.19
C ILE A 46 -23.18 -19.51 -0.61
N SER A 47 -23.80 -19.66 -1.80
CA SER A 47 -23.48 -20.76 -2.69
C SER A 47 -22.21 -20.51 -3.50
N ARG A 48 -21.56 -21.58 -3.95
CA ARG A 48 -20.42 -21.46 -4.87
C ARG A 48 -20.80 -20.74 -6.16
N SER A 49 -21.97 -21.02 -6.71
CA SER A 49 -22.43 -20.38 -7.94
C SER A 49 -22.63 -18.87 -7.77
N ALA A 50 -23.16 -18.42 -6.65
CA ALA A 50 -23.29 -17.01 -6.35
C ALA A 50 -21.92 -16.34 -6.23
N PHE A 51 -20.97 -17.00 -5.56
CA PHE A 51 -19.60 -16.50 -5.45
C PHE A 51 -18.92 -16.36 -6.84
N TYR A 52 -18.97 -17.39 -7.66
CA TYR A 52 -18.35 -17.36 -8.99
C TYR A 52 -19.03 -16.36 -9.92
N LYS A 53 -20.34 -16.13 -9.77
CA LYS A 53 -21.07 -15.14 -10.57
C LYS A 53 -20.52 -13.72 -10.37
N TYR A 54 -20.18 -13.35 -9.15
CA TYR A 54 -19.76 -11.98 -8.79
C TYR A 54 -18.27 -11.82 -8.48
N ARG A 55 -17.53 -12.92 -8.42
CA ARG A 55 -16.12 -12.91 -8.03
C ARG A 55 -15.27 -11.87 -8.77
N ASP A 56 -15.43 -11.81 -10.09
CA ASP A 56 -14.62 -10.95 -10.95
C ASP A 56 -15.26 -9.57 -11.21
N ALA A 57 -16.43 -9.33 -10.65
CA ALA A 57 -17.18 -8.10 -10.83
C ALA A 57 -17.14 -7.17 -9.60
N VAL A 58 -16.81 -7.69 -8.43
CA VAL A 58 -16.79 -6.94 -7.18
C VAL A 58 -15.37 -6.95 -6.62
N HIS A 59 -14.79 -5.77 -6.49
CA HIS A 59 -13.43 -5.58 -5.98
C HIS A 59 -13.40 -4.45 -4.96
N PRO A 60 -12.56 -4.51 -3.93
CA PRO A 60 -12.33 -3.33 -3.10
C PRO A 60 -11.70 -2.22 -3.94
N LEU A 61 -12.07 -0.99 -3.67
CA LEU A 61 -11.50 0.17 -4.38
C LEU A 61 -9.98 0.26 -4.17
N TYR A 62 -9.52 -0.16 -3.00
CA TYR A 62 -8.11 -0.28 -2.68
C TYR A 62 -7.80 -1.75 -2.37
N GLU A 63 -7.23 -2.46 -3.33
CA GLU A 63 -6.76 -3.84 -3.09
C GLU A 63 -5.73 -3.90 -1.97
N ASN A 64 -5.03 -2.80 -1.75
CA ASN A 64 -4.05 -2.64 -0.69
C ASN A 64 -4.58 -1.81 0.49
N SER A 65 -5.88 -1.83 0.76
CA SER A 65 -6.46 -1.12 1.90
C SER A 65 -5.91 -1.56 3.28
N ARG A 66 -5.12 -2.61 3.31
CA ARG A 66 -4.30 -2.99 4.48
C ARG A 66 -3.02 -2.18 4.57
N GLY A 67 -2.70 -1.45 3.51
CA GLY A 67 -1.49 -0.69 3.36
C GLY A 67 -1.65 0.71 3.92
N LYS A 68 -0.85 0.99 4.93
CA LYS A 68 -0.57 2.37 5.26
C LYS A 68 0.53 2.85 4.33
N THR A 69 0.25 3.89 3.59
CA THR A 69 1.27 4.60 2.83
C THR A 69 1.64 5.89 3.53
N VAL A 70 2.91 6.21 3.54
CA VAL A 70 3.43 7.46 4.08
C VAL A 70 4.28 8.11 3.01
N THR A 71 4.01 9.36 2.73
CA THR A 71 4.81 10.15 1.80
C THR A 71 5.69 11.10 2.60
N VAL A 72 6.99 11.01 2.37
CA VAL A 72 7.99 11.85 3.02
C VAL A 72 8.73 12.68 1.99
N SER A 73 9.01 13.94 2.34
CA SER A 73 9.85 14.83 1.56
C SER A 73 11.10 15.14 2.37
N MET A 74 12.25 15.07 1.74
CA MET A 74 13.52 15.36 2.39
C MET A 74 14.45 16.14 1.48
N ASN A 75 15.28 16.97 2.08
CA ASN A 75 16.38 17.64 1.41
C ASN A 75 17.68 16.92 1.74
N LEU A 76 18.37 16.49 0.70
CA LEU A 76 19.62 15.73 0.81
C LEU A 76 20.77 16.53 0.20
N ASP A 77 21.93 16.48 0.83
CA ASP A 77 23.16 16.91 0.20
C ASP A 77 23.42 16.05 -1.04
N HIS A 78 23.89 16.68 -2.10
CA HIS A 78 24.25 15.98 -3.33
C HIS A 78 25.63 15.32 -3.17
N THR A 79 25.64 14.21 -2.44
CA THR A 79 26.84 13.40 -2.21
C THR A 79 26.62 11.95 -2.66
N PRO A 80 27.65 11.33 -3.26
CA PRO A 80 27.55 9.95 -3.69
C PRO A 80 27.16 9.02 -2.55
N GLY A 81 26.18 8.13 -2.80
CA GLY A 81 25.76 7.11 -1.85
C GLY A 81 24.73 7.52 -0.82
N LEU A 82 24.40 8.82 -0.66
CA LEU A 82 23.45 9.25 0.35
C LEU A 82 22.03 8.76 0.05
N LEU A 83 21.55 8.92 -1.17
CA LEU A 83 20.23 8.38 -1.55
C LEU A 83 20.18 6.85 -1.36
N SER A 84 21.22 6.15 -1.75
CA SER A 84 21.30 4.69 -1.52
C SER A 84 21.22 4.34 -0.04
N SER A 85 21.84 5.12 0.84
CA SER A 85 21.77 4.91 2.30
C SER A 85 20.35 5.14 2.82
N VAL A 86 19.64 6.13 2.31
CA VAL A 86 18.23 6.37 2.65
C VAL A 86 17.36 5.19 2.21
N LEU A 87 17.50 4.74 0.97
CA LEU A 87 16.72 3.63 0.44
C LEU A 87 17.02 2.32 1.19
N ASN A 88 18.27 2.06 1.53
CA ASN A 88 18.67 0.90 2.32
C ASN A 88 18.11 0.95 3.75
N SER A 89 17.99 2.12 4.34
CA SER A 89 17.35 2.28 5.64
C SER A 89 15.87 1.91 5.60
N VAL A 90 15.16 2.31 4.55
CA VAL A 90 13.76 1.93 4.33
C VAL A 90 13.63 0.41 4.17
N ALA A 91 14.44 -0.18 3.32
CA ALA A 91 14.43 -1.63 3.09
C ALA A 91 14.80 -2.41 4.36
N GLY A 92 15.74 -1.93 5.13
CA GLY A 92 16.19 -2.56 6.38
C GLY A 92 15.11 -2.64 7.45
N GLU A 93 14.14 -1.76 7.46
CA GLU A 93 13.00 -1.78 8.37
C GLU A 93 11.79 -2.59 7.81
N GLY A 94 11.95 -3.21 6.66
CA GLY A 94 10.89 -4.00 6.03
C GLY A 94 9.81 -3.18 5.32
N ALA A 95 10.06 -1.92 5.10
CA ALA A 95 9.16 -1.07 4.32
C ALA A 95 9.46 -1.19 2.82
N ASN A 96 8.45 -0.94 2.00
CA ASN A 96 8.57 -0.98 0.56
C ASN A 96 8.42 0.43 -0.04
N ILE A 97 9.20 0.74 -1.06
CA ILE A 97 9.14 2.03 -1.74
C ILE A 97 8.24 1.90 -2.97
N LEU A 98 7.20 2.72 -3.02
CA LEU A 98 6.24 2.75 -4.12
C LEU A 98 6.66 3.75 -5.19
N THR A 99 7.07 4.95 -4.79
CA THR A 99 7.54 5.99 -5.71
C THR A 99 8.75 6.72 -5.15
N ILE A 100 9.60 7.17 -6.06
CA ILE A 100 10.75 8.04 -5.78
C ILE A 100 10.72 9.18 -6.78
N ASN A 101 10.76 10.41 -6.28
CA ASN A 101 10.94 11.60 -7.10
C ASN A 101 12.12 12.41 -6.54
N GLN A 102 13.09 12.70 -7.38
CA GLN A 102 14.24 13.50 -7.03
C GLN A 102 14.33 14.69 -7.98
N THR A 103 14.52 15.89 -7.41
CA THR A 103 14.78 17.08 -8.20
C THR A 103 16.26 17.15 -8.61
N ILE A 104 16.54 17.90 -9.67
CA ILE A 104 17.91 18.24 -10.03
C ILE A 104 18.53 19.05 -8.88
N PRO A 105 19.74 18.70 -8.41
CA PRO A 105 20.36 19.43 -7.32
C PRO A 105 20.57 20.91 -7.63
N ILE A 106 20.23 21.77 -6.69
CA ILE A 106 20.45 23.21 -6.76
C ILE A 106 21.26 23.59 -5.52
N ASN A 107 22.37 24.26 -5.74
CA ASN A 107 23.32 24.63 -4.66
C ASN A 107 23.76 23.44 -3.80
N GLY A 108 23.94 22.28 -4.45
CA GLY A 108 24.40 21.07 -3.76
C GLY A 108 23.33 20.36 -2.94
N ILE A 109 22.05 20.73 -3.07
CA ILE A 109 20.94 20.11 -2.35
C ILE A 109 19.89 19.62 -3.33
N ALA A 110 19.46 18.36 -3.21
CA ALA A 110 18.35 17.77 -3.94
C ALA A 110 17.16 17.55 -3.02
N ASN A 111 15.96 17.76 -3.52
CA ASN A 111 14.74 17.33 -2.84
C ASN A 111 14.36 15.94 -3.32
N VAL A 112 14.09 15.06 -2.38
CA VAL A 112 13.63 13.69 -2.63
C VAL A 112 12.29 13.48 -1.96
N THR A 113 11.32 13.00 -2.72
CA THR A 113 10.01 12.60 -2.20
C THR A 113 9.84 11.10 -2.37
N LEU A 114 9.58 10.40 -1.27
CA LEU A 114 9.34 8.95 -1.24
C LEU A 114 7.92 8.68 -0.80
N CYS A 115 7.22 7.82 -1.53
CA CYS A 115 6.00 7.17 -1.05
C CYS A 115 6.37 5.77 -0.57
N ILE A 116 6.11 5.49 0.68
CA ILE A 116 6.54 4.28 1.39
C ILE A 116 5.32 3.51 1.86
N GLU A 117 5.30 2.22 1.55
CA GLU A 117 4.31 1.29 2.08
C GLU A 117 4.84 0.66 3.37
N THR A 118 4.06 0.79 4.45
CA THR A 118 4.51 0.43 5.80
C THR A 118 3.88 -0.84 6.36
N ASN A 119 3.13 -1.60 5.57
CA ASN A 119 2.38 -2.78 6.01
C ASN A 119 3.21 -3.86 6.65
N GLU A 120 4.37 -4.11 6.08
CA GLU A 120 5.25 -5.21 6.49
C GLU A 120 6.44 -4.74 7.31
N MET A 121 6.40 -3.49 7.78
CA MET A 121 7.43 -2.98 8.68
C MET A 121 7.46 -3.80 9.97
N GLN A 122 8.67 -4.15 10.38
CA GLN A 122 8.91 -4.91 11.61
C GLN A 122 9.03 -4.04 12.86
N GLY A 123 9.01 -2.72 12.69
CA GLY A 123 9.14 -1.75 13.76
C GLY A 123 8.24 -0.53 13.55
N GLU A 124 8.35 0.42 14.46
CA GLU A 124 7.61 1.67 14.35
C GLU A 124 8.19 2.58 13.26
N PHE A 125 7.30 3.26 12.56
CA PHE A 125 7.69 4.20 11.50
C PHE A 125 8.58 5.34 12.03
N SER A 126 8.35 5.79 13.25
CA SER A 126 9.17 6.80 13.93
C SER A 126 10.65 6.42 14.02
N ARG A 127 10.93 5.14 14.23
CA ARG A 127 12.30 4.61 14.25
C ARG A 127 12.99 4.76 12.90
N LEU A 128 12.27 4.47 11.82
CA LEU A 128 12.77 4.66 10.46
C LEU A 128 13.08 6.11 10.18
N ILE A 129 12.17 7.02 10.55
CA ILE A 129 12.37 8.47 10.36
C ILE A 129 13.60 8.96 11.14
N ASN A 130 13.74 8.58 12.39
CA ASN A 130 14.89 8.95 13.21
C ASN A 130 16.21 8.43 12.60
N ARG A 131 16.19 7.23 12.06
CA ARG A 131 17.38 6.63 11.41
C ARG A 131 17.78 7.39 10.16
N ILE A 132 16.82 7.81 9.34
CA ILE A 132 17.09 8.60 8.14
C ILE A 132 17.58 10.00 8.51
N GLU A 133 16.94 10.67 9.46
CA GLU A 133 17.36 11.98 9.94
C GLU A 133 18.76 11.97 10.54
N GLY A 134 19.19 10.85 11.10
CA GLY A 134 20.52 10.66 11.64
C GLY A 134 21.63 10.47 10.60
N LEU A 135 21.28 10.25 9.34
CA LEU A 135 22.25 10.13 8.27
C LEU A 135 22.91 11.48 7.97
N GLN A 136 24.23 11.49 7.86
CA GLN A 136 24.96 12.71 7.50
C GLN A 136 24.58 13.14 6.08
N GLY A 137 24.15 14.38 5.93
CA GLY A 137 23.73 14.95 4.65
C GLY A 137 22.21 15.04 4.47
N VAL A 138 21.42 14.46 5.36
CA VAL A 138 19.98 14.69 5.41
C VAL A 138 19.73 16.01 6.14
N GLN A 139 19.33 17.05 5.40
CA GLN A 139 19.15 18.41 5.93
C GLN A 139 17.80 18.60 6.59
N SER A 140 16.76 18.06 6.00
CA SER A 140 15.40 18.11 6.55
C SER A 140 14.59 16.93 6.07
N LEU A 141 13.64 16.51 6.89
CA LEU A 141 12.68 15.47 6.54
C LEU A 141 11.30 15.87 7.06
N ARG A 142 10.30 15.77 6.21
CA ARG A 142 8.90 16.05 6.57
C ARG A 142 7.99 14.95 6.07
N ILE A 143 7.03 14.58 6.90
CA ILE A 143 5.93 13.73 6.47
C ILE A 143 4.87 14.64 5.85
N ILE A 144 4.54 14.45 4.57
CA ILE A 144 3.59 15.28 3.85
C ILE A 144 2.23 14.63 3.66
N ALA A 145 2.13 13.31 3.76
CA ALA A 145 0.87 12.59 3.70
C ALA A 145 0.96 11.26 4.43
N ARG A 146 -0.15 10.84 5.02
CA ARG A 146 -0.37 9.48 5.56
C ARG A 146 -1.73 9.00 5.07
N GLU A 147 -1.73 7.83 4.46
CA GLU A 147 -2.96 7.20 3.96
C GLU A 147 -3.10 5.76 4.43
#